data_434840004072e79034df14178f1898b2
#
_entry.id   434840004072e79034df14178f1898b2
#
_cell.length_a   1.000
_cell.length_b   1.000
_cell.length_c   1.000
_cell.angle_alpha   90.00
_cell.angle_beta   90.00
_cell.angle_gamma   90.00
#
_symmetry.space_group_name_H-M   'P 1'
#
loop_
_entity.id
_entity.type
_entity.pdbx_description
1 polymer ?
#
loop_
_entity_poly.entity_id
_entity_poly.type
_entity_poly.pdbx_seq_one_letter_code
_entity_poly.pdbx_strand_id
1 'polypeptide(L)'
;FYVRLVSQYLYAAQYDNATVQAIMNEALKYQGWEYVYGGASPTTSFDCSGLTQWCYGVAGITLPRTAQAQYDATQHIPFGDAQPGDLVFFQGTYNCGDYITHVGIYVGDKRMYHAGNPIGFADLTSAYWQAHLICAGRVGH
;
A
#
# COMPACT_ATOMS: atom_id res chain seq x y z
N PHE A 1 0.96 5.14 26.10
CA PHE A 1 0.28 3.96 25.54
C PHE A 1 -1.12 4.27 25.07
N TYR A 2 -1.91 4.92 25.91
CA TYR A 2 -3.30 5.26 25.54
C TYR A 2 -3.36 6.15 24.30
N VAL A 3 -2.50 7.16 24.23
CA VAL A 3 -2.46 8.06 23.09
C VAL A 3 -2.12 7.30 21.81
N ARG A 4 -1.17 6.36 21.89
CA ARG A 4 -0.78 5.58 20.75
C ARG A 4 -1.89 4.65 20.29
N LEU A 5 -2.59 4.01 21.21
CA LEU A 5 -3.70 3.13 20.89
C LEU A 5 -4.84 3.92 20.24
N VAL A 6 -5.18 5.07 20.81
CA VAL A 6 -6.21 5.94 20.25
C VAL A 6 -5.81 6.42 18.87
N SER A 7 -4.53 6.79 18.68
CA SER A 7 -4.04 7.25 17.38
C SER A 7 -4.17 6.17 16.31
N GLN A 8 -3.81 4.93 16.62
CA GLN A 8 -3.98 3.82 15.66
C GLN A 8 -5.44 3.57 15.34
N TYR A 9 -6.28 3.62 16.36
CA TYR A 9 -7.71 3.40 16.18
C TYR A 9 -8.32 4.53 15.34
N LEU A 10 -7.97 5.76 15.64
CA LEU A 10 -8.42 6.91 14.86
C LEU A 10 -7.91 6.87 13.44
N TYR A 11 -6.71 6.35 13.24
CA TYR A 11 -6.13 6.24 11.92
C TYR A 11 -6.95 5.32 11.01
N ALA A 12 -7.37 4.17 11.54
CA ALA A 12 -8.28 3.30 10.82
C ALA A 12 -9.69 3.89 10.72
N ALA A 13 -10.11 4.67 11.70
CA ALA A 13 -11.46 5.26 11.76
C ALA A 13 -11.62 6.55 10.97
N GLN A 14 -10.52 7.19 10.53
CA GLN A 14 -10.61 8.47 9.84
C GLN A 14 -10.86 8.35 8.33
N TYR A 15 -11.00 7.14 7.83
CA TYR A 15 -11.33 6.94 6.43
C TYR A 15 -12.84 7.03 6.26
N ASP A 16 -13.31 8.07 5.57
CA ASP A 16 -14.74 8.27 5.33
C ASP A 16 -15.31 7.22 4.39
N ASN A 17 -14.47 6.60 3.60
CA ASN A 17 -14.86 5.63 2.59
C ASN A 17 -14.86 4.24 3.20
N ALA A 18 -16.00 3.56 3.17
CA ALA A 18 -16.15 2.23 3.75
C ALA A 18 -15.22 1.20 3.08
N THR A 19 -14.95 1.37 1.79
CA THR A 19 -14.04 0.49 1.06
C THR A 19 -12.61 0.64 1.57
N VAL A 20 -12.15 1.88 1.76
CA VAL A 20 -10.81 2.14 2.30
C VAL A 20 -10.70 1.61 3.72
N GLN A 21 -11.76 1.75 4.51
CA GLN A 21 -11.80 1.21 5.87
C GLN A 21 -11.63 -0.30 5.84
N ALA A 22 -12.33 -0.99 4.93
CA ALA A 22 -12.23 -2.45 4.80
C ALA A 22 -10.83 -2.88 4.37
N ILE A 23 -10.21 -2.15 3.44
CA ILE A 23 -8.83 -2.42 3.00
C ILE A 23 -7.89 -2.34 4.20
N MET A 24 -7.97 -1.27 4.98
CA MET A 24 -7.05 -1.05 6.09
C MET A 24 -7.33 -1.98 7.27
N ASN A 25 -8.58 -2.32 7.54
CA ASN A 25 -8.90 -3.32 8.57
C ASN A 25 -8.25 -4.66 8.24
N GLU A 26 -8.23 -5.04 6.97
CA GLU A 26 -7.56 -6.27 6.56
C GLU A 26 -6.03 -6.12 6.63
N ALA A 27 -5.51 -5.04 6.10
CA ALA A 27 -4.05 -4.80 6.03
C ALA A 27 -3.40 -4.81 7.42
N LEU A 28 -4.05 -4.21 8.41
CA LEU A 28 -3.50 -4.10 9.76
C LEU A 28 -3.35 -5.44 10.47
N LYS A 29 -4.05 -6.48 10.03
CA LYS A 29 -3.88 -7.83 10.59
C LYS A 29 -2.47 -8.37 10.36
N TYR A 30 -1.77 -7.87 9.35
CA TYR A 30 -0.48 -8.40 8.91
C TYR A 30 0.68 -7.51 9.32
N GLN A 31 0.43 -6.47 10.09
CA GLN A 31 1.49 -5.56 10.55
C GLN A 31 2.53 -6.35 11.35
N GLY A 32 3.78 -6.16 11.00
CA GLY A 32 4.90 -6.87 11.65
C GLY A 32 5.25 -8.20 11.02
N TRP A 33 4.46 -8.69 10.06
CA TRP A 33 4.79 -9.94 9.36
C TRP A 33 6.00 -9.72 8.44
N GLU A 34 6.71 -10.81 8.16
CA GLU A 34 7.89 -10.72 7.29
C GLU A 34 7.48 -10.56 5.83
N TYR A 35 8.33 -9.90 5.06
CA TYR A 35 8.20 -9.84 3.60
C TYR A 35 8.55 -11.21 3.02
N VAL A 36 7.72 -11.71 2.10
CA VAL A 36 7.98 -12.98 1.41
C VAL A 36 7.81 -12.75 -0.09
N TYR A 37 8.90 -12.87 -0.83
CA TYR A 37 8.87 -12.71 -2.29
C TYR A 37 7.91 -13.72 -2.92
N GLY A 38 7.01 -13.23 -3.75
CA GLY A 38 5.99 -14.08 -4.37
C GLY A 38 4.79 -14.37 -3.48
N GLY A 39 4.79 -13.93 -2.22
CA GLY A 39 3.69 -14.17 -1.30
C GLY A 39 2.49 -13.29 -1.60
N ALA A 40 1.28 -13.86 -1.50
CA ALA A 40 0.05 -13.16 -1.85
C ALA A 40 -1.15 -13.60 -1.01
N SER A 41 -0.91 -14.24 0.12
CA SER A 41 -2.00 -14.69 1.00
C SER A 41 -1.53 -14.79 2.45
N PRO A 42 -2.47 -14.87 3.41
CA PRO A 42 -2.07 -15.05 4.82
C PRO A 42 -1.31 -16.35 5.09
N THR A 43 -1.44 -17.35 4.23
CA THR A 43 -0.71 -18.62 4.42
C THR A 43 0.76 -18.52 4.02
N THR A 44 1.11 -17.54 3.19
CA THR A 44 2.48 -17.38 2.68
C THR A 44 3.17 -16.13 3.20
N SER A 45 2.42 -15.19 3.82
CA SER A 45 2.79 -13.80 3.95
C SER A 45 2.80 -13.13 2.56
N PHE A 46 3.39 -11.95 2.43
CA PHE A 46 3.12 -11.10 1.27
C PHE A 46 4.37 -10.44 0.73
N ASP A 47 4.40 -10.25 -0.59
CA ASP A 47 5.25 -9.21 -1.20
C ASP A 47 4.43 -7.93 -1.39
N CYS A 48 5.02 -6.89 -2.00
CA CYS A 48 4.38 -5.57 -2.07
C CYS A 48 3.04 -5.62 -2.80
N SER A 49 3.00 -6.19 -3.99
CA SER A 49 1.79 -6.27 -4.80
C SER A 49 0.85 -7.37 -4.33
N GLY A 50 1.37 -8.41 -3.68
CA GLY A 50 0.54 -9.45 -3.06
C GLY A 50 -0.29 -8.90 -1.92
N LEU A 51 0.31 -8.03 -1.11
CA LEU A 51 -0.42 -7.39 0.00
C LEU A 51 -1.55 -6.50 -0.52
N THR A 52 -1.27 -5.65 -1.49
CA THR A 52 -2.30 -4.79 -2.07
C THR A 52 -3.39 -5.61 -2.75
N GLN A 53 -3.00 -6.62 -3.54
CA GLN A 53 -3.97 -7.49 -4.20
C GLN A 53 -4.91 -8.15 -3.20
N TRP A 54 -4.37 -8.70 -2.13
CA TRP A 54 -5.17 -9.38 -1.11
C TRP A 54 -6.12 -8.42 -0.39
N CYS A 55 -5.59 -7.31 0.12
CA CYS A 55 -6.37 -6.38 0.92
C CYS A 55 -7.48 -5.70 0.12
N TYR A 56 -7.17 -5.30 -1.13
CA TYR A 56 -8.18 -4.73 -2.01
C TYR A 56 -9.21 -5.79 -2.40
N GLY A 57 -8.78 -7.02 -2.60
CA GLY A 57 -9.68 -8.13 -2.91
C GLY A 57 -10.70 -8.39 -1.82
N VAL A 58 -10.29 -8.33 -0.56
CA VAL A 58 -11.20 -8.49 0.58
C VAL A 58 -12.25 -7.38 0.57
N ALA A 59 -11.88 -6.19 0.12
CA ALA A 59 -12.81 -5.05 0.03
C ALA A 59 -13.64 -5.05 -1.27
N GLY A 60 -13.51 -6.08 -2.11
CA GLY A 60 -14.30 -6.23 -3.32
C GLY A 60 -13.66 -5.66 -4.58
N ILE A 61 -12.39 -5.28 -4.54
CA ILE A 61 -11.67 -4.70 -5.68
C ILE A 61 -10.62 -5.69 -6.16
N THR A 62 -10.74 -6.12 -7.42
CA THR A 62 -9.77 -7.03 -8.02
C THR A 62 -8.61 -6.24 -8.60
N LEU A 63 -7.39 -6.49 -8.10
CA LEU A 63 -6.17 -5.90 -8.62
C LEU A 63 -5.33 -6.97 -9.32
N PRO A 64 -4.56 -6.58 -10.35
CA PRO A 64 -3.59 -7.51 -10.96
C PRO A 64 -2.50 -7.91 -9.97
N ARG A 65 -1.73 -8.94 -10.30
CA ARG A 65 -0.78 -9.55 -9.36
C ARG A 65 0.47 -8.72 -9.13
N THR A 66 1.01 -8.02 -10.14
CA THR A 66 2.31 -7.36 -10.02
C THR A 66 2.16 -5.86 -9.81
N ALA A 67 3.19 -5.24 -9.24
CA ALA A 67 3.20 -3.80 -9.04
C ALA A 67 3.07 -3.06 -10.38
N GLN A 68 3.78 -3.52 -11.41
CA GLN A 68 3.70 -2.92 -12.74
C GLN A 68 2.28 -3.02 -13.30
N ALA A 69 1.64 -4.18 -13.19
CA ALA A 69 0.28 -4.37 -13.70
C ALA A 69 -0.73 -3.54 -12.91
N GLN A 70 -0.55 -3.39 -11.62
CA GLN A 70 -1.39 -2.52 -10.80
C GLN A 70 -1.23 -1.05 -11.21
N TYR A 71 -0.01 -0.62 -11.50
CA TYR A 71 0.26 0.71 -12.04
C TYR A 71 -0.50 0.93 -13.36
N ASP A 72 -0.39 -0.04 -14.26
CA ASP A 72 -1.05 0.05 -15.57
C ASP A 72 -2.58 0.09 -15.46
N ALA A 73 -3.14 -0.50 -14.40
CA ALA A 73 -4.59 -0.61 -14.19
C ALA A 73 -5.20 0.57 -13.42
N THR A 74 -4.38 1.54 -12.96
CA THR A 74 -4.88 2.67 -12.18
C THR A 74 -4.81 3.98 -12.95
N GLN A 75 -5.61 4.96 -12.54
CA GLN A 75 -5.50 6.32 -13.02
C GLN A 75 -4.34 7.00 -12.29
N HIS A 76 -3.32 7.41 -13.03
CA HIS A 76 -2.15 8.06 -12.44
C HIS A 76 -2.48 9.48 -12.03
N ILE A 77 -2.10 9.84 -10.81
CA ILE A 77 -2.30 11.17 -10.27
C ILE A 77 -1.01 11.63 -9.58
N PRO A 78 -0.76 12.95 -9.53
CA PRO A 78 0.41 13.45 -8.81
C PRO A 78 0.36 13.04 -7.35
N PHE A 79 1.51 12.75 -6.77
CA PHE A 79 1.58 12.35 -5.36
C PHE A 79 0.93 13.38 -4.43
N GLY A 80 1.06 14.67 -4.74
CA GLY A 80 0.45 15.74 -3.94
C GLY A 80 -1.08 15.69 -3.88
N ASP A 81 -1.71 15.00 -4.82
CA ASP A 81 -3.16 14.85 -4.88
C ASP A 81 -3.65 13.50 -4.36
N ALA A 82 -2.74 12.69 -3.81
CA ALA A 82 -3.07 11.37 -3.31
C ALA A 82 -4.05 11.45 -2.14
N GLN A 83 -5.00 10.52 -2.12
CA GLN A 83 -5.99 10.38 -1.06
C GLN A 83 -5.84 8.99 -0.43
N PRO A 84 -6.21 8.82 0.85
CA PRO A 84 -6.21 7.48 1.44
C PRO A 84 -6.98 6.48 0.58
N GLY A 85 -6.36 5.31 0.36
CA GLY A 85 -6.90 4.28 -0.52
C GLY A 85 -6.36 4.32 -1.93
N ASP A 86 -5.68 5.38 -2.33
CA ASP A 86 -4.89 5.37 -3.56
C ASP A 86 -3.67 4.49 -3.35
N LEU A 87 -3.13 3.95 -4.45
CA LEU A 87 -1.83 3.27 -4.42
C LEU A 87 -0.73 4.27 -4.68
N VAL A 88 0.47 4.00 -4.16
CA VAL A 88 1.66 4.78 -4.51
C VAL A 88 2.69 3.85 -5.12
N PHE A 89 3.37 4.32 -6.17
CA PHE A 89 4.22 3.50 -7.03
C PHE A 89 5.65 4.03 -7.06
N PHE A 90 6.59 3.11 -7.10
CA PHE A 90 8.02 3.40 -7.03
C PHE A 90 8.78 2.62 -8.08
N GLN A 91 9.92 3.18 -8.51
CA GLN A 91 10.84 2.51 -9.42
C GLN A 91 12.18 2.24 -8.75
N GLY A 92 12.92 1.29 -9.29
CA GLY A 92 14.31 1.09 -8.92
C GLY A 92 14.53 0.61 -7.49
N THR A 93 13.51 0.06 -6.83
CA THR A 93 13.66 -0.43 -5.46
C THR A 93 14.33 -1.80 -5.42
N TYR A 94 14.31 -2.52 -6.53
CA TYR A 94 15.14 -3.70 -6.72
C TYR A 94 15.36 -3.91 -8.21
N ASN A 95 16.32 -4.76 -8.57
CA ASN A 95 16.72 -4.96 -9.95
C ASN A 95 15.79 -5.93 -10.65
N CYS A 96 14.96 -5.43 -11.55
CA CYS A 96 14.09 -6.24 -12.39
C CYS A 96 13.85 -5.49 -13.71
N GLY A 97 13.18 -6.15 -14.67
CA GLY A 97 12.92 -5.56 -15.97
C GLY A 97 11.76 -4.58 -16.01
N ASP A 98 10.98 -4.47 -14.96
CA ASP A 98 9.79 -3.61 -14.94
C ASP A 98 10.14 -2.18 -14.57
N TYR A 99 9.35 -1.24 -15.09
CA TYR A 99 9.45 0.16 -14.72
C TYR A 99 9.04 0.37 -13.27
N ILE A 100 7.91 -0.22 -12.84
CA ILE A 100 7.43 -0.11 -11.47
C ILE A 100 7.86 -1.37 -10.70
N THR A 101 8.57 -1.15 -9.59
CA THR A 101 9.12 -2.25 -8.79
C THR A 101 8.49 -2.38 -7.42
N HIS A 102 7.76 -1.36 -6.94
CA HIS A 102 7.16 -1.39 -5.61
C HIS A 102 5.85 -0.63 -5.59
N VAL A 103 4.94 -1.05 -4.72
CA VAL A 103 3.63 -0.42 -4.53
C VAL A 103 3.27 -0.46 -3.04
N GLY A 104 2.60 0.59 -2.59
CA GLY A 104 2.05 0.66 -1.24
C GLY A 104 0.68 1.30 -1.24
N ILE A 105 0.00 1.24 -0.10
CA ILE A 105 -1.31 1.85 0.10
C ILE A 105 -1.10 3.22 0.74
N TYR A 106 -1.54 4.28 0.06
CA TYR A 106 -1.45 5.61 0.64
C TYR A 106 -2.45 5.74 1.78
N VAL A 107 -2.00 6.21 2.94
CA VAL A 107 -2.84 6.31 4.13
C VAL A 107 -3.04 7.74 4.63
N GLY A 108 -2.54 8.72 3.88
CA GLY A 108 -2.60 10.13 4.28
C GLY A 108 -1.32 10.58 4.97
N ASP A 109 -1.17 11.89 5.16
CA ASP A 109 -0.05 12.50 5.87
C ASP A 109 1.32 12.09 5.34
N LYS A 110 1.41 11.88 4.02
CA LYS A 110 2.66 11.47 3.34
C LYS A 110 3.21 10.16 3.90
N ARG A 111 2.32 9.22 4.20
CA ARG A 111 2.68 7.90 4.70
C ARG A 111 1.99 6.84 3.85
N MET A 112 2.60 5.66 3.81
CA MET A 112 2.00 4.49 3.17
C MET A 112 2.04 3.30 4.11
N TYR A 113 1.17 2.33 3.85
CA TYR A 113 1.23 1.01 4.44
C TYR A 113 1.66 0.03 3.35
N HIS A 114 2.70 -0.75 3.59
CA HIS A 114 3.28 -1.57 2.53
C HIS A 114 3.97 -2.82 3.07
N ALA A 115 4.23 -3.76 2.17
CA ALA A 115 5.06 -4.90 2.51
C ALA A 115 6.53 -4.49 2.43
N GLY A 116 6.99 -3.88 3.52
CA GLY A 116 8.40 -3.73 3.81
C GLY A 116 8.88 -4.95 4.57
N ASN A 117 9.98 -4.84 5.25
CA ASN A 117 10.48 -5.92 6.09
C ASN A 117 10.80 -5.38 7.48
N PRO A 118 9.81 -5.39 8.38
CA PRO A 118 8.50 -6.04 8.30
C PRO A 118 7.43 -5.20 7.60
N ILE A 119 6.29 -5.82 7.35
CA ILE A 119 5.10 -5.15 6.82
C ILE A 119 4.65 -4.07 7.80
N GLY A 120 4.38 -2.87 7.31
CA GLY A 120 3.93 -1.78 8.16
C GLY A 120 3.91 -0.44 7.46
N PHE A 121 3.90 0.62 8.25
CA PHE A 121 3.85 1.99 7.76
C PHE A 121 5.24 2.49 7.40
N ALA A 122 5.30 3.39 6.42
CA ALA A 122 6.53 4.07 6.02
C ALA A 122 6.27 5.55 5.77
N ASP A 123 7.25 6.37 6.12
CA ASP A 123 7.23 7.81 5.92
C ASP A 123 7.75 8.13 4.52
N LEU A 124 6.89 8.67 3.68
CA LEU A 124 7.21 8.97 2.28
C LEU A 124 8.00 10.27 2.11
N THR A 125 8.27 11.01 3.19
CA THR A 125 9.13 12.19 3.12
C THR A 125 10.61 11.81 3.20
N SER A 126 10.94 10.56 3.48
CA SER A 126 12.34 10.12 3.56
C SER A 126 13.03 10.24 2.21
N ALA A 127 14.35 10.43 2.24
CA ALA A 127 15.14 10.58 1.02
C ALA A 127 15.05 9.35 0.13
N TYR A 128 15.04 8.16 0.72
CA TYR A 128 14.95 6.92 -0.04
C TYR A 128 13.66 6.86 -0.86
N TRP A 129 12.52 7.04 -0.20
CA TRP A 129 11.23 6.92 -0.91
C TRP A 129 11.05 8.05 -1.92
N GLN A 130 11.49 9.28 -1.60
CA GLN A 130 11.40 10.38 -2.54
C GLN A 130 12.25 10.14 -3.79
N ALA A 131 13.38 9.48 -3.66
CA ALA A 131 14.26 9.18 -4.80
C ALA A 131 13.64 8.13 -5.73
N HIS A 132 12.70 7.32 -5.26
CA HIS A 132 12.11 6.23 -6.06
C HIS A 132 10.65 6.48 -6.44
N LEU A 133 10.02 7.50 -5.88
CA LEU A 133 8.60 7.78 -6.07
C LEU A 133 8.30 8.18 -7.52
N ILE A 134 7.27 7.53 -8.10
CA ILE A 134 6.78 7.88 -9.42
C ILE A 134 5.50 8.71 -9.32
N CYS A 135 4.44 8.15 -8.77
CA CYS A 135 3.15 8.83 -8.63
C CYS A 135 2.21 8.03 -7.74
N ALA A 136 1.02 8.57 -7.51
CA ALA A 136 -0.08 7.81 -6.95
C ALA A 136 -0.95 7.24 -8.07
N GLY A 137 -1.77 6.25 -7.74
CA GLY A 137 -2.71 5.66 -8.68
C GLY A 137 -4.07 5.50 -8.02
N ARG A 138 -5.10 6.02 -8.68
CA ARG A 138 -6.47 5.88 -8.18
C ARG A 138 -7.10 4.63 -8.74
N VAL A 139 -7.57 3.79 -7.82
CA VAL A 139 -8.22 2.54 -8.19
C VAL A 139 -9.63 2.86 -8.66
N GLY A 140 -9.99 2.39 -9.86
CA GLY A 140 -11.34 2.56 -10.37
C GLY A 140 -12.31 1.62 -9.69
N HIS A 141 -13.56 2.00 -9.68
CA HIS A 141 -14.64 1.23 -9.10
C HIS A 141 -15.59 0.73 -10.16
#